data_a4c1473fc974f4b91e0ccf129daa5a41
#
_entry.id   a4c1473fc974f4b91e0ccf129daa5a41
#
_cell.length_a   1.000
_cell.length_b   1.000
_cell.length_c   1.000
_cell.angle_alpha   90.00
_cell.angle_beta   90.00
_cell.angle_gamma   90.00
#
_symmetry.space_group_name_H-M   'P 1'
#
loop_
_entity.id
_entity.type
_entity.pdbx_description
1 polymer ?
#
loop_
_entity_poly.entity_id
_entity_poly.type
_entity_poly.pdbx_seq_one_letter_code
_entity_poly.pdbx_strand_id
1 'polypeptide(L)'
;MKTPTNGFTVKSHFEGKDASVKRIYDRLLQAAAKLGPILEEPKKTSIHLVNKTAFAGVATRKSALVLTIKSDRKLSSARIHKSEQTSANRFHHEVKLTTPAEVDSELVQWLKDAYALSA
;
A
#
# COMPACT_ATOMS: atom_id res chain seq x y z
N MET A 1 -16.18 16.43 1.28
CA MET A 1 -15.42 15.20 1.43
C MET A 1 -15.97 14.38 2.60
N LYS A 2 -15.99 13.09 2.44
CA LYS A 2 -16.58 12.22 3.44
C LYS A 2 -15.62 11.97 4.62
N THR A 3 -16.12 12.16 5.84
CA THR A 3 -15.36 11.87 7.05
C THR A 3 -15.33 10.36 7.29
N PRO A 4 -14.19 9.78 7.68
CA PRO A 4 -14.13 8.36 8.02
C PRO A 4 -15.04 8.04 9.19
N THR A 5 -15.84 6.98 9.06
CA THR A 5 -16.78 6.59 10.10
C THR A 5 -16.11 6.01 11.35
N ASN A 6 -14.87 5.50 11.20
CA ASN A 6 -14.11 4.92 12.30
C ASN A 6 -13.29 5.94 13.09
N GLY A 7 -13.32 7.22 12.71
CA GLY A 7 -12.56 8.27 13.37
C GLY A 7 -11.08 8.32 13.04
N PHE A 8 -10.56 7.40 12.23
CA PHE A 8 -9.15 7.42 11.82
C PHE A 8 -8.97 8.27 10.57
N THR A 9 -7.81 8.90 10.44
CA THR A 9 -7.49 9.73 9.27
C THR A 9 -6.17 9.31 8.68
N VAL A 10 -5.99 9.58 7.38
CA VAL A 10 -4.70 9.36 6.72
C VAL A 10 -3.61 10.14 7.44
N LYS A 11 -3.87 11.41 7.75
CA LYS A 11 -2.91 12.28 8.42
C LYS A 11 -2.41 11.69 9.75
N SER A 12 -3.28 11.07 10.53
CA SER A 12 -2.92 10.55 11.85
C SER A 12 -1.88 9.43 11.76
N HIS A 13 -1.82 8.70 10.64
CA HIS A 13 -0.83 7.65 10.44
C HIS A 13 0.59 8.18 10.27
N PHE A 14 0.74 9.46 9.96
CA PHE A 14 2.05 10.08 9.73
C PHE A 14 2.50 10.97 10.88
N GLU A 15 1.69 11.14 11.90
CA GLU A 15 2.05 11.91 13.07
C GLU A 15 3.19 11.22 13.83
N GLY A 16 4.23 11.99 14.18
CA GLY A 16 5.39 11.45 14.88
C GLY A 16 6.33 10.62 13.99
N LYS A 17 6.07 10.55 12.68
CA LYS A 17 6.94 9.83 11.75
C LYS A 17 7.89 10.80 11.04
N ASP A 18 8.99 10.27 10.49
CA ASP A 18 9.90 11.09 9.69
C ASP A 18 9.18 11.59 8.45
N ALA A 19 9.56 12.78 7.98
CA ALA A 19 8.95 13.39 6.79
C ALA A 19 9.11 12.51 5.55
N SER A 20 10.17 11.70 5.48
CA SER A 20 10.39 10.78 4.37
C SER A 20 9.28 9.75 4.23
N VAL A 21 8.65 9.34 5.32
CA VAL A 21 7.56 8.34 5.30
C VAL A 21 6.36 8.90 4.54
N LYS A 22 6.01 10.17 4.79
CA LYS A 22 4.91 10.82 4.06
C LYS A 22 5.24 10.99 2.58
N ARG A 23 6.50 11.30 2.27
CA ARG A 23 6.95 11.42 0.87
C ARG A 23 6.86 10.10 0.13
N ILE A 24 7.16 8.98 0.79
CA ILE A 24 6.99 7.64 0.21
C ILE A 24 5.52 7.41 -0.11
N TYR A 25 4.65 7.74 0.83
CA TYR A 25 3.21 7.57 0.66
C TYR A 25 2.67 8.42 -0.50
N ASP A 26 3.10 9.69 -0.57
CA ASP A 26 2.68 10.59 -1.64
C ASP A 26 3.11 10.06 -3.01
N ARG A 27 4.31 9.53 -3.12
CA ARG A 27 4.82 8.93 -4.35
C ARG A 27 4.00 7.70 -4.73
N LEU A 28 3.68 6.87 -3.74
CA LEU A 28 2.86 5.68 -3.92
C LEU A 28 1.47 6.05 -4.46
N LEU A 29 0.84 7.06 -3.88
CA LEU A 29 -0.47 7.53 -4.34
C LEU A 29 -0.42 8.09 -5.74
N GLN A 30 0.63 8.83 -6.10
CA GLN A 30 0.80 9.35 -7.45
C GLN A 30 0.84 8.22 -8.47
N ALA A 31 1.59 7.16 -8.16
CA ALA A 31 1.69 6.00 -9.02
C ALA A 31 0.35 5.26 -9.13
N ALA A 32 -0.32 5.05 -8.00
CA ALA A 32 -1.59 4.35 -7.95
C ALA A 32 -2.71 5.13 -8.67
N ALA A 33 -2.72 6.44 -8.56
CA ALA A 33 -3.73 7.29 -9.20
C ALA A 33 -3.71 7.17 -10.73
N LYS A 34 -2.57 6.80 -11.31
CA LYS A 34 -2.47 6.59 -12.76
C LYS A 34 -3.15 5.31 -13.22
N LEU A 35 -3.43 4.40 -12.30
CA LEU A 35 -4.11 3.13 -12.62
C LEU A 35 -5.61 3.31 -12.78
N GLY A 36 -6.18 4.30 -12.11
CA GLY A 36 -7.60 4.59 -12.11
C GLY A 36 -8.04 5.16 -10.76
N PRO A 37 -9.36 5.27 -10.54
CA PRO A 37 -9.86 5.79 -9.27
C PRO A 37 -9.45 4.91 -8.11
N ILE A 38 -9.01 5.53 -7.01
CA ILE A 38 -8.68 4.84 -5.77
C ILE A 38 -9.33 5.57 -4.59
N LEU A 39 -9.63 4.82 -3.55
CA LEU A 39 -10.13 5.33 -2.28
C LEU A 39 -9.13 5.00 -1.19
N GLU A 40 -8.79 5.99 -0.37
CA GLU A 40 -7.97 5.79 0.81
C GLU A 40 -8.88 5.51 2.01
N GLU A 41 -8.72 4.34 2.63
CA GLU A 41 -9.48 3.98 3.81
C GLU A 41 -8.56 3.85 5.02
N PRO A 42 -8.45 4.90 5.85
CA PRO A 42 -7.63 4.82 7.06
C PRO A 42 -8.30 3.92 8.10
N LYS A 43 -7.51 2.99 8.63
CA LYS A 43 -7.92 2.07 9.68
C LYS A 43 -7.06 2.35 10.92
N LYS A 44 -7.25 1.57 11.97
CA LYS A 44 -6.51 1.75 13.23
C LYS A 44 -5.00 1.64 13.03
N THR A 45 -4.54 0.62 12.31
CA THR A 45 -3.11 0.31 12.18
C THR A 45 -2.59 0.40 10.75
N SER A 46 -3.45 0.71 9.78
CA SER A 46 -3.07 0.77 8.37
C SER A 46 -4.00 1.67 7.58
N ILE A 47 -3.56 1.98 6.36
CA ILE A 47 -4.40 2.67 5.37
C ILE A 47 -4.61 1.68 4.23
N HIS A 48 -5.86 1.39 3.91
CA HIS A 48 -6.17 0.53 2.77
C HIS A 48 -6.35 1.37 1.52
N LEU A 49 -5.74 0.94 0.42
CA LEU A 49 -5.96 1.53 -0.89
C LEU A 49 -6.95 0.62 -1.61
N VAL A 50 -8.06 1.19 -2.05
CA VAL A 50 -9.23 0.44 -2.50
C VAL A 50 -9.59 0.82 -3.93
N ASN A 51 -9.85 -0.20 -4.76
CA ASN A 51 -10.57 -0.07 -6.02
C ASN A 51 -12.01 -0.47 -5.71
N LYS A 52 -12.49 -1.64 -6.11
CA LYS A 52 -13.74 -2.17 -5.56
C LYS A 52 -13.49 -2.83 -4.22
N THR A 53 -12.35 -3.49 -4.10
CA THR A 53 -11.87 -4.07 -2.85
C THR A 53 -10.46 -3.55 -2.58
N ALA A 54 -9.95 -3.77 -1.40
CA ALA A 54 -8.59 -3.33 -1.06
C ALA A 54 -7.56 -4.09 -1.89
N PHE A 55 -6.68 -3.37 -2.57
CA PHE A 55 -5.60 -3.96 -3.36
C PHE A 55 -4.23 -3.79 -2.69
N ALA A 56 -4.12 -2.89 -1.74
CA ALA A 56 -2.88 -2.64 -1.01
C ALA A 56 -3.19 -2.13 0.38
N GLY A 57 -2.27 -2.36 1.30
CA GLY A 57 -2.32 -1.82 2.66
C GLY A 57 -1.02 -1.11 2.98
N VAL A 58 -1.11 -0.02 3.73
CA VAL A 58 0.04 0.79 4.13
C VAL A 58 0.09 0.87 5.63
N ALA A 59 1.22 0.45 6.22
CA ALA A 59 1.50 0.63 7.64
C ALA A 59 2.72 1.52 7.77
N THR A 60 2.64 2.54 8.62
CA THR A 60 3.75 3.48 8.81
C THR A 60 4.60 3.06 10.00
N ARG A 61 5.92 3.25 9.86
CA ARG A 61 6.91 3.11 10.92
C ARG A 61 7.59 4.47 11.09
N LYS A 62 8.42 4.60 12.12
CA LYS A 62 9.13 5.86 12.40
C LYS A 62 9.87 6.39 11.16
N SER A 63 10.59 5.51 10.47
CA SER A 63 11.44 5.88 9.32
C SER A 63 11.20 5.02 8.09
N ALA A 64 10.06 4.33 8.01
CA ALA A 64 9.77 3.43 6.91
C ALA A 64 8.27 3.29 6.69
N LEU A 65 7.91 2.79 5.53
CA LEU A 65 6.55 2.43 5.18
C LEU A 65 6.54 0.95 4.82
N VAL A 66 5.61 0.19 5.38
CA VAL A 66 5.43 -1.22 5.02
C VAL A 66 4.21 -1.32 4.12
N LEU A 67 4.46 -1.74 2.89
CA LEU A 67 3.40 -1.89 1.89
C LEU A 67 3.05 -3.37 1.77
N THR A 68 1.76 -3.69 1.91
CA THR A 68 1.23 -5.02 1.66
C THR A 68 0.48 -4.99 0.34
N ILE A 69 0.82 -5.90 -0.57
CA ILE A 69 0.28 -5.95 -1.93
C ILE A 69 -0.42 -7.27 -2.16
N LYS A 70 -1.63 -7.23 -2.71
CA LYS A 70 -2.37 -8.41 -3.12
C LYS A 70 -1.80 -8.96 -4.43
N SER A 71 -1.73 -10.29 -4.56
CA SER A 71 -1.28 -10.96 -5.78
C SER A 71 -2.04 -12.28 -5.97
N ASP A 72 -2.15 -12.73 -7.22
CA ASP A 72 -2.74 -14.03 -7.54
C ASP A 72 -1.69 -15.16 -7.60
N ARG A 73 -0.43 -14.81 -7.37
CA ARG A 73 0.69 -15.75 -7.38
C ARG A 73 1.73 -15.33 -6.35
N LYS A 74 2.59 -16.30 -5.97
CA LYS A 74 3.71 -15.99 -5.10
C LYS A 74 4.77 -15.25 -5.92
N LEU A 75 5.04 -13.99 -5.54
CA LEU A 75 6.09 -13.20 -6.18
C LEU A 75 7.45 -13.57 -5.59
N SER A 76 8.47 -13.62 -6.44
CA SER A 76 9.84 -13.92 -6.02
C SER A 76 10.71 -12.69 -6.21
N SER A 77 11.09 -12.06 -5.10
CA SER A 77 11.94 -10.87 -5.11
C SER A 77 12.58 -10.70 -3.74
N ALA A 78 13.85 -10.30 -3.73
CA ALA A 78 14.56 -9.99 -2.48
C ALA A 78 13.92 -8.82 -1.73
N ARG A 79 13.11 -8.01 -2.39
CA ARG A 79 12.41 -6.87 -1.78
C ARG A 79 11.24 -7.30 -0.91
N ILE A 80 10.70 -8.50 -1.15
CA ILE A 80 9.57 -9.04 -0.39
C ILE A 80 10.13 -9.76 0.83
N HIS A 81 9.85 -9.21 2.02
CA HIS A 81 10.37 -9.81 3.26
C HIS A 81 9.36 -10.74 3.94
N LYS A 82 8.10 -10.70 3.52
CA LYS A 82 7.07 -11.58 4.07
C LYS A 82 6.03 -11.85 2.99
N SER A 83 5.62 -13.12 2.90
CA SER A 83 4.53 -13.53 2.00
C SER A 83 3.57 -14.40 2.78
N GLU A 84 2.27 -14.18 2.57
CA GLU A 84 1.22 -14.95 3.20
C GLU A 84 0.22 -15.38 2.15
N GLN A 85 -0.05 -16.68 2.08
CA GLN A 85 -1.09 -17.20 1.20
C GLN A 85 -2.41 -17.15 1.97
N THR A 86 -3.37 -16.40 1.45
CA THR A 86 -4.66 -16.22 2.10
C THR A 86 -5.75 -17.12 1.52
N SER A 87 -5.55 -17.59 0.29
CA SER A 87 -6.42 -18.58 -0.35
C SER A 87 -5.66 -19.23 -1.50
N ALA A 88 -6.29 -20.16 -2.21
CA ALA A 88 -5.64 -20.89 -3.30
C ALA A 88 -5.01 -19.96 -4.34
N ASN A 89 -5.66 -18.82 -4.64
CA ASN A 89 -5.24 -17.91 -5.69
C ASN A 89 -4.99 -16.48 -5.17
N ARG A 90 -4.68 -16.34 -3.87
CA ARG A 90 -4.44 -15.02 -3.29
C ARG A 90 -3.28 -15.07 -2.32
N PHE A 91 -2.38 -14.11 -2.50
CA PHE A 91 -1.22 -13.91 -1.65
C PHE A 91 -1.15 -12.46 -1.24
N HIS A 92 -0.60 -12.21 -0.06
CA HIS A 92 -0.25 -10.87 0.40
C HIS A 92 1.26 -10.82 0.60
N HIS A 93 1.91 -9.86 -0.03
CA HIS A 93 3.36 -9.67 0.05
C HIS A 93 3.67 -8.36 0.74
N GLU A 94 4.61 -8.38 1.68
CA GLU A 94 5.06 -7.17 2.37
C GLU A 94 6.40 -6.70 1.84
N VAL A 95 6.47 -5.41 1.51
CA VAL A 95 7.67 -4.73 1.05
C VAL A 95 7.92 -3.53 1.95
N LYS A 96 9.12 -3.43 2.50
CA LYS A 96 9.50 -2.29 3.33
C LYS A 96 10.13 -1.22 2.44
N LEU A 97 9.60 0.01 2.54
CA LEU A 97 10.09 1.14 1.75
C LEU A 97 10.69 2.18 2.70
N THR A 98 11.91 2.60 2.42
CA THR A 98 12.62 3.59 3.23
C THR A 98 12.89 4.89 2.48
N THR A 99 12.77 4.89 1.16
CA THR A 99 12.94 6.08 0.33
C THR A 99 11.87 6.14 -0.77
N PRO A 100 11.50 7.35 -1.23
CA PRO A 100 10.54 7.47 -2.35
C PRO A 100 11.03 6.83 -3.64
N ALA A 101 12.34 6.76 -3.87
CA ALA A 101 12.91 6.16 -5.06
C ALA A 101 12.61 4.66 -5.19
N GLU A 102 12.26 4.01 -4.08
CA GLU A 102 11.88 2.59 -4.09
C GLU A 102 10.50 2.34 -4.67
N VAL A 103 9.71 3.40 -4.88
CA VAL A 103 8.47 3.31 -5.66
C VAL A 103 8.87 3.40 -7.13
N ASP A 104 9.42 2.31 -7.64
CA ASP A 104 9.98 2.20 -8.98
C ASP A 104 9.07 1.40 -9.90
N SER A 105 9.54 1.13 -11.12
CA SER A 105 8.73 0.45 -12.15
C SER A 105 8.33 -0.97 -11.72
N GLU A 106 9.18 -1.69 -11.01
CA GLU A 106 8.85 -3.02 -10.50
C GLU A 106 7.70 -2.96 -9.51
N LEU A 107 7.79 -2.05 -8.55
CA LEU A 107 6.75 -1.88 -7.53
C LEU A 107 5.44 -1.42 -8.16
N VAL A 108 5.52 -0.50 -9.12
CA VAL A 108 4.33 0.01 -9.81
C VAL A 108 3.65 -1.12 -10.60
N GLN A 109 4.42 -2.03 -11.19
CA GLN A 109 3.84 -3.17 -11.89
C GLN A 109 3.08 -4.07 -10.91
N TRP A 110 3.63 -4.32 -9.73
CA TRP A 110 2.93 -5.08 -8.69
C TRP A 110 1.64 -4.40 -8.26
N LEU A 111 1.66 -3.07 -8.11
CA LEU A 111 0.46 -2.30 -7.78
C LEU A 111 -0.60 -2.41 -8.87
N LYS A 112 -0.17 -2.33 -10.13
CA LYS A 112 -1.06 -2.44 -11.29
C LYS A 112 -1.76 -3.79 -11.30
N ASP A 113 -1.01 -4.87 -11.09
CA ASP A 113 -1.57 -6.21 -11.06
C ASP A 113 -2.55 -6.37 -9.89
N ALA A 114 -2.20 -5.85 -8.73
CA ALA A 114 -3.08 -5.89 -7.55
C ALA A 114 -4.37 -5.09 -7.77
N TYR A 115 -4.25 -3.91 -8.38
CA TYR A 115 -5.39 -3.06 -8.70
C TYR A 115 -6.37 -3.80 -9.61
N ALA A 116 -5.85 -4.49 -10.63
CA ALA A 116 -6.67 -5.27 -11.57
C ALA A 116 -7.41 -6.41 -10.86
N LEU A 117 -6.79 -7.06 -9.88
CA LEU A 117 -7.42 -8.13 -9.10
C LEU A 117 -8.57 -7.61 -8.22
N SER A 118 -8.63 -6.33 -7.98
CA SER A 118 -9.59 -5.71 -7.05
C SER A 118 -10.65 -4.89 -7.79
N ALA A 119 -10.72 -5.06 -9.08
CA ALA A 119 -11.70 -4.38 -9.93
C ALA A 119 -13.12 -4.96 -9.80
#